data_0141e2ecbc043235105de2b28722dd8d
#
_entry.id   0141e2ecbc043235105de2b28722dd8d
#
_cell.length_a   1.000
_cell.length_b   1.000
_cell.length_c   1.000
_cell.angle_alpha   90.00
_cell.angle_beta   90.00
_cell.angle_gamma   90.00
#
_symmetry.space_group_name_H-M   'P 1'
#
loop_
_entity.id
_entity.type
_entity.pdbx_description
1 polymer ?
#
loop_
_entity_poly.entity_id
_entity_poly.type
_entity_poly.pdbx_seq_one_letter_code
_entity_poly.pdbx_strand_id
1 'polypeptide(L)'
;MAELKYLFQPIKIGPMEMSNRVVMPGMTIGFGIDEEGCPTHQLTAYLVERARSRPGMIVLAGTAVNPLGFEEITVRRIPLWEEKVWPGLKDMVKSVHKYDVKFGIQLAQMPSTLGTAPATESAQGSPGGVADRQMTVDEIRAIVKSYGEVARRCVEAGFDFLEINAAFEYIFTKFLTPLHNNRNDEYGGSFENRIRFLIEAIREVKKQVGNEVPLGVKLNGEDYLPEGSWMLPDACRLAPLLEKEGVHCLHVSAGVLGSYRWFIPSMYEDQGAFVGLSAMVKKFTSLPLMAVVRIKDPAMADRIIKEGKADMVAMGRAHIADPEIVEKARRGGLADIRPCLADCRGCIDPVSYTHLTLPTN
;
A
#
# COMPACT_ATOMS: atom_id res chain seq x y z
N MET A 1 -32.03 3.36 11.38
CA MET A 1 -30.82 3.09 10.60
C MET A 1 -29.63 3.15 11.56
N ALA A 2 -28.69 2.21 11.51
CA ALA A 2 -27.52 2.25 12.38
C ALA A 2 -26.68 3.48 11.99
N GLU A 3 -26.46 4.39 12.92
CA GLU A 3 -25.61 5.54 12.73
C GLU A 3 -24.14 5.08 12.67
N LEU A 4 -23.44 5.35 11.57
CA LEU A 4 -22.01 4.99 11.39
C LEU A 4 -21.11 6.01 12.11
N LYS A 5 -21.31 6.12 13.42
CA LYS A 5 -20.71 7.17 14.26
C LYS A 5 -19.19 7.16 14.28
N TYR A 6 -18.58 5.96 14.35
CA TYR A 6 -17.14 5.83 14.53
C TYR A 6 -16.39 6.00 13.21
N LEU A 7 -16.98 5.57 12.09
CA LEU A 7 -16.39 5.65 10.76
C LEU A 7 -16.22 7.11 10.30
N PHE A 8 -17.17 7.96 10.65
CA PHE A 8 -17.19 9.38 10.23
C PHE A 8 -16.61 10.35 11.26
N GLN A 9 -15.96 9.86 12.31
CA GLN A 9 -15.17 10.72 13.19
C GLN A 9 -13.85 11.12 12.52
N PRO A 10 -13.37 12.35 12.73
CA PRO A 10 -12.05 12.75 12.28
C PRO A 10 -10.96 11.92 12.97
N ILE A 11 -9.78 11.89 12.35
CA ILE A 11 -8.59 11.27 12.91
C ILE A 11 -7.34 12.06 12.52
N LYS A 12 -6.39 12.15 13.44
CA LYS A 12 -5.10 12.78 13.22
C LYS A 12 -4.01 11.73 13.00
N ILE A 13 -3.20 11.91 11.94
CA ILE A 13 -2.03 11.10 11.61
C ILE A 13 -0.84 12.05 11.51
N GLY A 14 0.04 12.05 12.53
CA GLY A 14 1.11 13.04 12.59
C GLY A 14 0.56 14.47 12.47
N PRO A 15 1.04 15.31 11.53
CA PRO A 15 0.55 16.67 11.31
C PRO A 15 -0.78 16.74 10.54
N MET A 16 -1.21 15.67 9.88
CA MET A 16 -2.38 15.66 9.01
C MET A 16 -3.65 15.27 9.77
N GLU A 17 -4.76 15.97 9.53
CA GLU A 17 -6.09 15.60 9.98
C GLU A 17 -6.95 15.14 8.81
N MET A 18 -7.65 14.02 8.99
CA MET A 18 -8.63 13.46 8.06
C MET A 18 -10.03 13.66 8.60
N SER A 19 -10.97 14.02 7.73
CA SER A 19 -12.38 14.28 8.08
C SER A 19 -13.16 13.00 8.47
N ASN A 20 -12.68 11.85 8.10
CA ASN A 20 -13.25 10.53 8.44
C ASN A 20 -12.19 9.44 8.33
N ARG A 21 -12.54 8.22 8.71
CA ARG A 21 -11.60 7.08 8.86
C ARG A 21 -11.62 6.10 7.69
N VAL A 22 -12.26 6.47 6.56
CA VAL A 22 -12.29 5.65 5.36
C VAL A 22 -11.12 6.00 4.45
N VAL A 23 -10.38 5.00 4.02
CA VAL A 23 -9.27 5.15 3.10
C VAL A 23 -9.51 4.33 1.83
N MET A 24 -9.34 4.94 0.67
CA MET A 24 -9.11 4.20 -0.56
C MET A 24 -7.61 3.89 -0.63
N PRO A 25 -7.19 2.64 -0.40
CA PRO A 25 -5.77 2.29 -0.33
C PRO A 25 -5.12 2.33 -1.71
N GLY A 26 -3.80 2.38 -1.72
CA GLY A 26 -3.03 2.20 -2.92
C GLY A 26 -3.32 0.86 -3.58
N MET A 27 -3.79 0.92 -4.83
CA MET A 27 -4.03 -0.22 -5.70
C MET A 27 -3.36 0.04 -7.03
N THR A 28 -2.64 -0.95 -7.54
CA THR A 28 -2.17 -0.89 -8.92
C THR A 28 -3.35 -1.15 -9.84
N ILE A 29 -3.66 -0.17 -10.68
CA ILE A 29 -4.70 -0.28 -11.69
C ILE A 29 -4.05 -0.45 -13.06
N GLY A 30 -4.55 -1.36 -13.87
CA GLY A 30 -3.96 -1.75 -15.15
C GLY A 30 -4.14 -0.74 -16.29
N PHE A 31 -4.58 0.50 -15.98
CA PHE A 31 -4.85 1.55 -16.97
C PHE A 31 -4.42 2.92 -16.47
N GLY A 32 -4.43 3.89 -17.36
CA GLY A 32 -4.23 5.30 -17.00
C GLY A 32 -2.77 5.71 -16.78
N ILE A 33 -1.85 4.84 -17.18
CA ILE A 33 -0.42 5.14 -17.30
C ILE A 33 -0.03 4.85 -18.76
N ASP A 34 0.54 5.82 -19.44
CA ASP A 34 0.96 5.69 -20.84
C ASP A 34 2.23 4.84 -21.01
N GLU A 35 2.71 4.73 -22.23
CA GLU A 35 3.91 3.94 -22.57
C GLU A 35 5.18 4.51 -21.97
N GLU A 36 5.18 5.81 -21.70
CA GLU A 36 6.30 6.51 -21.10
C GLU A 36 6.26 6.51 -19.56
N GLY A 37 5.24 5.91 -18.94
CA GLY A 37 5.03 5.88 -17.50
C GLY A 37 4.35 7.13 -16.95
N CYS A 38 3.85 8.04 -17.79
CA CYS A 38 3.17 9.24 -17.32
C CYS A 38 1.71 8.95 -16.95
N PRO A 39 1.20 9.56 -15.84
CA PRO A 39 -0.20 9.45 -15.51
C PRO A 39 -1.07 10.19 -16.54
N THR A 40 -2.10 9.53 -17.04
CA THR A 40 -3.02 10.10 -18.03
C THR A 40 -4.24 10.74 -17.39
N HIS A 41 -5.00 11.50 -18.19
CA HIS A 41 -6.30 12.03 -17.77
C HIS A 41 -7.26 10.95 -17.28
N GLN A 42 -7.21 9.73 -17.84
CA GLN A 42 -8.06 8.61 -17.42
C GLN A 42 -7.80 8.22 -15.96
N LEU A 43 -6.53 8.15 -15.53
CA LEU A 43 -6.17 7.88 -14.14
C LEU A 43 -6.68 8.98 -13.22
N THR A 44 -6.49 10.24 -13.62
CA THR A 44 -6.97 11.41 -12.87
C THR A 44 -8.49 11.38 -12.71
N ALA A 45 -9.23 11.14 -13.79
CA ALA A 45 -10.70 11.03 -13.77
C ALA A 45 -11.18 9.90 -12.84
N TYR A 46 -10.52 8.75 -12.89
CA TYR A 46 -10.82 7.61 -12.00
C TYR A 46 -10.68 7.97 -10.52
N LEU A 47 -9.64 8.68 -10.14
CA LEU A 47 -9.40 9.10 -8.75
C LEU A 47 -10.35 10.22 -8.33
N VAL A 48 -10.59 11.19 -9.21
CA VAL A 48 -11.54 12.30 -8.98
C VAL A 48 -12.96 11.80 -8.74
N GLU A 49 -13.40 10.79 -9.48
CA GLU A 49 -14.73 10.20 -9.27
C GLU A 49 -14.90 9.66 -7.85
N ARG A 50 -13.85 9.07 -7.28
CA ARG A 50 -13.85 8.59 -5.90
C ARG A 50 -13.67 9.71 -4.88
N ALA A 51 -12.92 10.75 -5.24
CA ALA A 51 -12.76 11.93 -4.40
C ALA A 51 -14.09 12.69 -4.18
N ARG A 52 -15.00 12.67 -5.15
CA ARG A 52 -16.38 13.24 -5.02
C ARG A 52 -17.15 12.63 -3.84
N SER A 53 -16.92 11.37 -3.54
CA SER A 53 -17.53 10.66 -2.40
C SER A 53 -16.91 11.03 -1.04
N ARG A 54 -15.82 11.80 -1.04
CA ARG A 54 -15.11 12.32 0.14
C ARG A 54 -14.71 11.25 1.16
N PRO A 55 -13.95 10.21 0.76
CA PRO A 55 -13.20 9.41 1.74
C PRO A 55 -12.23 10.31 2.49
N GLY A 56 -11.80 9.90 3.68
CA GLY A 56 -10.79 10.65 4.44
C GLY A 56 -9.46 10.78 3.70
N MET A 57 -9.08 9.73 2.97
CA MET A 57 -7.87 9.71 2.15
C MET A 57 -7.99 8.79 0.94
N ILE A 58 -7.35 9.17 -0.15
CA ILE A 58 -7.06 8.30 -1.30
C ILE A 58 -5.54 8.16 -1.39
N VAL A 59 -5.04 6.95 -1.63
CA VAL A 59 -3.61 6.70 -1.84
C VAL A 59 -3.38 6.25 -3.28
N LEU A 60 -2.55 6.96 -4.01
CA LEU A 60 -2.07 6.57 -5.34
C LEU A 60 -1.04 5.45 -5.19
N ALA A 61 -1.14 4.40 -5.99
CA ALA A 61 -0.14 3.35 -6.14
C ALA A 61 0.20 3.11 -7.61
N GLY A 62 0.94 2.05 -7.89
CA GLY A 62 1.45 1.81 -9.23
C GLY A 62 2.68 2.67 -9.53
N THR A 63 3.48 2.95 -8.52
CA THR A 63 4.70 3.77 -8.61
C THR A 63 5.95 2.91 -8.46
N ALA A 64 7.08 3.45 -8.88
CA ALA A 64 8.40 2.89 -8.59
C ALA A 64 9.37 4.03 -8.24
N VAL A 65 10.25 3.79 -7.24
CA VAL A 65 11.15 4.83 -6.71
C VAL A 65 12.54 4.83 -7.33
N ASN A 66 12.95 3.70 -7.94
CA ASN A 66 14.29 3.54 -8.49
C ASN A 66 14.23 2.71 -9.79
N PRO A 67 15.07 3.01 -10.81
CA PRO A 67 15.06 2.28 -12.09
C PRO A 67 15.56 0.84 -11.99
N LEU A 68 16.27 0.47 -10.93
CA LEU A 68 16.84 -0.85 -10.79
C LEU A 68 15.76 -1.95 -10.83
N GLY A 69 15.83 -2.83 -11.82
CA GLY A 69 14.85 -3.89 -12.05
C GLY A 69 13.50 -3.43 -12.62
N PHE A 70 13.39 -2.17 -13.05
CA PHE A 70 12.14 -1.62 -13.57
C PHE A 70 11.75 -2.20 -14.94
N GLU A 71 12.71 -2.50 -15.79
CA GLU A 71 12.49 -3.03 -17.15
C GLU A 71 11.83 -4.42 -17.19
N GLU A 72 11.89 -5.15 -16.07
CA GLU A 72 11.34 -6.49 -15.95
C GLU A 72 9.86 -6.49 -15.50
N ILE A 73 9.30 -5.31 -15.24
CA ILE A 73 7.93 -5.17 -14.71
C ILE A 73 6.94 -5.20 -15.88
N THR A 74 6.07 -6.20 -15.90
CA THR A 74 5.05 -6.37 -16.94
C THR A 74 3.87 -5.41 -16.81
N VAL A 75 3.63 -4.86 -15.61
CA VAL A 75 2.54 -3.90 -15.34
C VAL A 75 3.10 -2.49 -15.31
N ARG A 76 2.53 -1.61 -16.13
CA ARG A 76 2.98 -0.20 -16.20
C ARG A 76 2.96 0.46 -14.82
N ARG A 77 4.03 1.21 -14.53
CA ARG A 77 4.25 1.95 -13.27
C ARG A 77 4.66 3.37 -13.58
N ILE A 78 4.41 4.28 -12.64
CA ILE A 78 4.89 5.66 -12.71
C ILE A 78 6.33 5.69 -12.18
N PRO A 79 7.34 5.96 -13.03
CA PRO A 79 8.74 6.02 -12.63
C PRO A 79 9.02 7.37 -11.94
N LEU A 80 8.95 7.40 -10.61
CA LEU A 80 9.03 8.63 -9.82
C LEU A 80 10.42 9.34 -9.88
N TRP A 81 11.44 8.69 -10.44
CA TRP A 81 12.74 9.33 -10.72
C TRP A 81 12.74 10.18 -12.00
N GLU A 82 11.74 9.99 -12.91
CA GLU A 82 11.65 10.71 -14.18
C GLU A 82 10.99 12.09 -14.01
N GLU A 83 11.59 13.12 -14.61
CA GLU A 83 11.03 14.48 -14.56
C GLU A 83 9.67 14.61 -15.22
N LYS A 84 9.46 13.88 -16.31
CA LYS A 84 8.27 13.95 -17.16
C LYS A 84 6.97 13.57 -16.47
N VAL A 85 7.00 12.79 -15.37
CA VAL A 85 5.79 12.34 -14.66
C VAL A 85 5.20 13.39 -13.72
N TRP A 86 6.02 14.34 -13.26
CA TRP A 86 5.63 15.27 -12.19
C TRP A 86 4.58 16.31 -12.59
N PRO A 87 4.54 16.85 -13.82
CA PRO A 87 3.44 17.74 -14.22
C PRO A 87 2.07 17.06 -14.09
N GLY A 88 1.92 15.84 -14.60
CA GLY A 88 0.68 15.06 -14.50
C GLY A 88 0.31 14.73 -13.06
N LEU A 89 1.28 14.39 -12.21
CA LEU A 89 1.05 14.14 -10.78
C LEU A 89 0.59 15.42 -10.05
N LYS A 90 1.18 16.57 -10.31
CA LYS A 90 0.77 17.87 -9.73
C LYS A 90 -0.67 18.23 -10.12
N ASP A 91 -1.06 18.01 -11.37
CA ASP A 91 -2.41 18.28 -11.85
C ASP A 91 -3.42 17.31 -11.25
N MET A 92 -3.03 16.05 -11.02
CA MET A 92 -3.83 15.05 -10.32
C MET A 92 -4.07 15.45 -8.86
N VAL A 93 -3.02 15.87 -8.13
CA VAL A 93 -3.13 16.39 -6.75
C VAL A 93 -4.11 17.54 -6.68
N LYS A 94 -3.96 18.57 -7.52
CA LYS A 94 -4.89 19.71 -7.60
C LYS A 94 -6.34 19.28 -7.88
N SER A 95 -6.51 18.23 -8.70
CA SER A 95 -7.83 17.76 -9.09
C SER A 95 -8.54 17.00 -7.98
N VAL A 96 -7.81 16.21 -7.18
CA VAL A 96 -8.34 15.50 -6.01
C VAL A 96 -8.64 16.47 -4.88
N HIS A 97 -7.77 17.44 -4.60
CA HIS A 97 -7.94 18.42 -3.53
C HIS A 97 -9.17 19.34 -3.68
N LYS A 98 -9.80 19.38 -4.86
CA LYS A 98 -11.09 20.09 -5.04
C LYS A 98 -12.23 19.53 -4.18
N TYR A 99 -12.08 18.33 -3.60
CA TYR A 99 -13.14 17.61 -2.91
C TYR A 99 -12.91 17.43 -1.40
N ASP A 100 -11.96 18.16 -0.81
CA ASP A 100 -11.60 18.03 0.63
C ASP A 100 -11.25 16.59 1.03
N VAL A 101 -10.40 15.96 0.22
CA VAL A 101 -9.88 14.60 0.42
C VAL A 101 -8.37 14.67 0.52
N LYS A 102 -7.80 14.01 1.52
CA LYS A 102 -6.35 13.85 1.62
C LYS A 102 -5.85 12.93 0.52
N PHE A 103 -4.78 13.33 -0.16
CA PHE A 103 -4.22 12.56 -1.25
C PHE A 103 -2.79 12.11 -0.93
N GLY A 104 -2.64 10.82 -0.71
CA GLY A 104 -1.36 10.18 -0.45
C GLY A 104 -0.79 9.47 -1.67
N ILE A 105 0.48 9.12 -1.58
CA ILE A 105 1.19 8.33 -2.59
C ILE A 105 1.97 7.20 -1.94
N GLN A 106 1.89 6.01 -2.53
CA GLN A 106 2.65 4.84 -2.09
C GLN A 106 4.00 4.79 -2.81
N LEU A 107 5.07 4.75 -2.04
CA LEU A 107 6.44 4.59 -2.50
C LEU A 107 6.77 3.10 -2.53
N ALA A 108 7.00 2.57 -3.72
CA ALA A 108 7.22 1.15 -3.91
C ALA A 108 8.47 0.90 -4.74
N GLN A 109 9.16 -0.21 -4.46
CA GLN A 109 10.22 -0.75 -5.28
C GLN A 109 9.91 -2.21 -5.54
N MET A 110 9.77 -2.54 -6.81
CA MET A 110 9.52 -3.93 -7.21
C MET A 110 10.80 -4.76 -7.02
N PRO A 111 10.66 -6.01 -6.63
CA PRO A 111 11.82 -6.86 -6.44
C PRO A 111 12.43 -7.36 -7.74
N SER A 112 11.73 -7.28 -8.87
CA SER A 112 12.19 -7.86 -10.14
C SER A 112 13.05 -9.13 -9.95
N THR A 113 14.07 -9.36 -10.75
CA THR A 113 15.09 -10.41 -10.56
C THR A 113 16.10 -10.13 -9.44
N LEU A 114 15.99 -8.97 -8.78
CA LEU A 114 16.87 -8.60 -7.68
C LEU A 114 16.36 -9.18 -6.36
N GLY A 115 17.15 -9.97 -5.71
CA GLY A 115 16.78 -10.66 -4.50
C GLY A 115 17.83 -10.63 -3.41
N THR A 116 17.55 -11.40 -2.39
CA THR A 116 18.42 -11.62 -1.23
C THR A 116 19.23 -12.91 -1.34
N ALA A 117 18.89 -13.77 -2.30
CA ALA A 117 19.57 -15.03 -2.55
C ALA A 117 20.47 -14.95 -3.79
N PRO A 118 21.62 -15.68 -3.81
CA PRO A 118 22.27 -16.02 -5.05
C PRO A 118 21.34 -16.86 -5.91
N ALA A 119 21.50 -16.78 -7.24
CA ALA A 119 20.74 -17.58 -8.19
C ALA A 119 20.84 -19.07 -7.84
N THR A 120 19.84 -19.60 -7.15
CA THR A 120 19.72 -21.00 -6.81
C THR A 120 18.31 -21.49 -7.17
N GLU A 121 18.20 -22.77 -7.38
CA GLU A 121 17.08 -23.57 -7.92
C GLU A 121 15.64 -23.23 -7.48
N SER A 122 15.42 -22.28 -6.58
CA SER A 122 14.10 -21.86 -6.12
C SER A 122 13.33 -20.96 -7.10
N ALA A 123 13.94 -20.54 -8.20
CA ALA A 123 13.31 -19.70 -9.23
C ALA A 123 12.31 -20.47 -10.13
N GLN A 124 12.09 -21.76 -9.91
CA GLN A 124 11.18 -22.60 -10.73
C GLN A 124 9.70 -22.26 -10.57
N GLY A 125 9.33 -21.34 -9.67
CA GLY A 125 7.94 -20.92 -9.45
C GLY A 125 7.61 -19.49 -9.81
N SER A 126 8.58 -18.65 -10.19
CA SER A 126 8.31 -17.26 -10.58
C SER A 126 7.89 -17.19 -12.05
N PRO A 127 6.79 -16.50 -12.40
CA PRO A 127 6.46 -16.25 -13.79
C PRO A 127 7.56 -15.39 -14.43
N GLY A 128 8.44 -16.02 -15.23
CA GLY A 128 9.52 -15.32 -15.92
C GLY A 128 10.87 -16.04 -15.93
N GLY A 129 11.13 -17.00 -15.05
CA GLY A 129 12.29 -17.89 -15.13
C GLY A 129 13.67 -17.22 -15.02
N VAL A 130 13.74 -15.96 -14.57
CA VAL A 130 15.00 -15.24 -14.41
C VAL A 130 15.56 -15.49 -13.00
N ALA A 131 16.83 -15.90 -12.94
CA ALA A 131 17.51 -16.15 -11.68
C ALA A 131 17.60 -14.88 -10.83
N ASP A 132 17.05 -14.92 -9.61
CA ASP A 132 17.23 -13.86 -8.62
C ASP A 132 18.72 -13.71 -8.31
N ARG A 133 19.32 -12.57 -8.62
CA ARG A 133 20.65 -12.26 -8.14
C ARG A 133 20.61 -11.48 -6.83
N GLN A 134 21.59 -11.70 -5.99
CA GLN A 134 21.73 -10.91 -4.78
C GLN A 134 22.09 -9.46 -5.11
N MET A 135 21.36 -8.50 -4.50
CA MET A 135 21.70 -7.08 -4.58
C MET A 135 23.02 -6.81 -3.87
N THR A 136 23.85 -5.94 -4.45
CA THR A 136 25.01 -5.38 -3.75
C THR A 136 24.59 -4.39 -2.68
N VAL A 137 25.47 -4.14 -1.71
CA VAL A 137 25.25 -3.11 -0.67
C VAL A 137 25.11 -1.71 -1.29
N ASP A 138 25.84 -1.42 -2.36
CA ASP A 138 25.75 -0.13 -3.06
C ASP A 138 24.42 0.05 -3.77
N GLU A 139 23.83 -1.00 -4.33
CA GLU A 139 22.47 -0.96 -4.90
C GLU A 139 21.42 -0.73 -3.82
N ILE A 140 21.56 -1.35 -2.64
CA ILE A 140 20.68 -1.11 -1.48
C ILE A 140 20.75 0.37 -1.08
N ARG A 141 21.95 0.92 -0.92
CA ARG A 141 22.17 2.33 -0.58
C ARG A 141 21.64 3.29 -1.63
N ALA A 142 21.75 2.94 -2.91
CA ALA A 142 21.19 3.74 -4.02
C ALA A 142 19.65 3.78 -3.92
N ILE A 143 18.99 2.65 -3.65
CA ILE A 143 17.54 2.60 -3.46
C ILE A 143 17.13 3.40 -2.22
N VAL A 144 17.84 3.27 -1.09
CA VAL A 144 17.59 4.08 0.11
C VAL A 144 17.59 5.57 -0.23
N LYS A 145 18.61 6.03 -0.95
CA LYS A 145 18.71 7.43 -1.40
C LYS A 145 17.54 7.83 -2.29
N SER A 146 17.13 6.98 -3.23
CA SER A 146 15.98 7.23 -4.10
C SER A 146 14.68 7.40 -3.33
N TYR A 147 14.45 6.63 -2.25
CA TYR A 147 13.26 6.82 -1.39
C TYR A 147 13.20 8.23 -0.81
N GLY A 148 14.32 8.77 -0.33
CA GLY A 148 14.37 10.14 0.18
C GLY A 148 14.16 11.21 -0.90
N GLU A 149 14.84 11.09 -2.02
CA GLU A 149 14.73 12.04 -3.15
C GLU A 149 13.30 12.08 -3.70
N VAL A 150 12.69 10.91 -3.92
CA VAL A 150 11.32 10.80 -4.40
C VAL A 150 10.33 11.32 -3.36
N ALA A 151 10.52 11.03 -2.07
CA ALA A 151 9.66 11.55 -1.01
C ALA A 151 9.62 13.08 -0.99
N ARG A 152 10.77 13.76 -1.12
CA ARG A 152 10.85 15.23 -1.23
C ARG A 152 10.04 15.73 -2.41
N ARG A 153 10.19 15.09 -3.59
CA ARG A 153 9.44 15.47 -4.80
C ARG A 153 7.94 15.28 -4.65
N CYS A 154 7.50 14.24 -3.93
CA CYS A 154 6.08 14.03 -3.63
C CYS A 154 5.51 15.17 -2.77
N VAL A 155 6.26 15.62 -1.75
CA VAL A 155 5.86 16.78 -0.93
C VAL A 155 5.79 18.06 -1.78
N GLU A 156 6.78 18.31 -2.62
CA GLU A 156 6.79 19.45 -3.56
C GLU A 156 5.64 19.39 -4.60
N ALA A 157 5.18 18.19 -4.91
CA ALA A 157 4.01 18.01 -5.79
C ALA A 157 2.68 18.23 -5.06
N GLY A 158 2.68 18.31 -3.72
CA GLY A 158 1.52 18.59 -2.90
C GLY A 158 0.79 17.37 -2.35
N PHE A 159 1.41 16.19 -2.33
CA PHE A 159 0.82 15.02 -1.66
C PHE A 159 0.78 15.23 -0.13
N ASP A 160 -0.35 14.87 0.49
CA ASP A 160 -0.59 15.02 1.94
C ASP A 160 0.00 13.88 2.77
N PHE A 161 0.33 12.74 2.16
CA PHE A 161 0.71 11.51 2.86
C PHE A 161 1.65 10.66 2.00
N LEU A 162 2.68 10.11 2.63
CA LEU A 162 3.60 9.16 2.02
C LEU A 162 3.43 7.78 2.65
N GLU A 163 3.36 6.72 1.85
CA GLU A 163 3.29 5.35 2.34
C GLU A 163 4.42 4.51 1.75
N ILE A 164 5.35 4.02 2.57
CA ILE A 164 6.34 3.03 2.13
C ILE A 164 5.67 1.66 2.05
N ASN A 165 5.77 1.00 0.89
CA ASN A 165 5.25 -0.35 0.71
C ASN A 165 6.30 -1.41 1.12
N ALA A 166 6.10 -2.00 2.29
CA ALA A 166 6.86 -3.13 2.81
C ALA A 166 5.99 -4.39 2.93
N ALA A 167 5.07 -4.59 1.96
CA ALA A 167 4.17 -5.73 1.88
C ALA A 167 4.24 -6.41 0.50
N PHE A 168 3.56 -7.52 0.30
CA PHE A 168 3.27 -8.15 -1.01
C PHE A 168 4.49 -8.53 -1.86
N GLU A 169 5.56 -9.01 -1.28
CA GLU A 169 6.81 -9.34 -1.99
C GLU A 169 7.50 -8.18 -2.70
N TYR A 170 7.16 -6.92 -2.35
CA TYR A 170 8.00 -5.79 -2.73
C TYR A 170 9.37 -5.90 -2.10
N ILE A 171 10.33 -5.07 -2.51
CA ILE A 171 11.73 -5.25 -2.16
C ILE A 171 11.99 -5.47 -0.66
N PHE A 172 11.29 -4.73 0.21
CA PHE A 172 11.50 -4.85 1.65
C PHE A 172 11.06 -6.21 2.20
N THR A 173 9.95 -6.80 1.70
CA THR A 173 9.50 -8.11 2.19
C THR A 173 10.50 -9.21 1.91
N LYS A 174 11.24 -9.16 0.79
CA LYS A 174 12.32 -10.10 0.49
C LYS A 174 13.45 -10.02 1.53
N PHE A 175 13.72 -8.83 2.08
CA PHE A 175 14.71 -8.67 3.14
C PHE A 175 14.18 -9.04 4.53
N LEU A 176 12.92 -8.74 4.82
CA LEU A 176 12.30 -8.99 6.12
C LEU A 176 12.15 -10.49 6.41
N THR A 177 11.72 -11.29 5.42
CA THR A 177 11.43 -12.71 5.61
C THR A 177 12.72 -13.56 5.67
N PRO A 178 12.92 -14.37 6.73
CA PRO A 178 14.06 -15.28 6.79
C PRO A 178 14.06 -16.29 5.64
N LEU A 179 12.88 -16.68 5.15
CA LEU A 179 12.72 -17.67 4.09
C LEU A 179 13.46 -17.29 2.79
N HIS A 180 13.48 -16.01 2.46
CA HIS A 180 14.10 -15.50 1.23
C HIS A 180 15.43 -14.78 1.49
N ASN A 181 15.68 -14.32 2.71
CA ASN A 181 16.88 -13.56 3.03
C ASN A 181 18.04 -14.47 3.49
N ASN A 182 18.81 -14.96 2.53
CA ASN A 182 20.00 -15.81 2.75
C ASN A 182 21.30 -14.99 2.78
N ARG A 183 21.23 -13.68 3.03
CA ARG A 183 22.42 -12.81 3.08
C ARG A 183 23.24 -13.05 4.35
N ASN A 184 24.57 -12.90 4.19
CA ASN A 184 25.54 -13.05 5.29
C ASN A 184 26.21 -11.71 5.67
N ASP A 185 25.69 -10.59 5.15
CA ASP A 185 26.14 -9.22 5.45
C ASP A 185 25.21 -8.51 6.44
N GLU A 186 25.39 -7.18 6.59
CA GLU A 186 24.61 -6.36 7.51
C GLU A 186 23.09 -6.29 7.21
N TYR A 187 22.62 -6.86 6.09
CA TYR A 187 21.21 -6.90 5.70
C TYR A 187 20.58 -8.30 5.82
N GLY A 188 21.29 -9.28 6.35
CA GLY A 188 20.82 -10.66 6.50
C GLY A 188 21.06 -11.28 7.87
N GLY A 189 20.53 -12.49 8.08
CA GLY A 189 20.69 -13.24 9.33
C GLY A 189 19.75 -12.76 10.43
N SER A 190 20.22 -11.93 11.37
CA SER A 190 19.43 -11.49 12.53
C SER A 190 18.20 -10.64 12.13
N PHE A 191 17.22 -10.58 13.01
CA PHE A 191 16.04 -9.73 12.80
C PHE A 191 16.44 -8.26 12.56
N GLU A 192 17.38 -7.73 13.34
CA GLU A 192 17.88 -6.37 13.26
C GLU A 192 18.52 -6.09 11.89
N ASN A 193 19.22 -7.04 11.33
CA ASN A 193 19.83 -6.93 10.01
C ASN A 193 18.76 -6.98 8.91
N ARG A 194 17.79 -7.89 9.04
CA ARG A 194 16.72 -8.02 8.03
C ARG A 194 15.83 -6.78 7.92
N ILE A 195 15.58 -6.09 9.05
CA ILE A 195 14.79 -4.84 9.04
C ILE A 195 15.60 -3.62 8.62
N ARG A 196 16.93 -3.70 8.59
CA ARG A 196 17.86 -2.56 8.38
C ARG A 196 17.53 -1.77 7.13
N PHE A 197 17.33 -2.43 6.00
CA PHE A 197 17.04 -1.76 4.73
C PHE A 197 15.77 -0.88 4.83
N LEU A 198 14.70 -1.40 5.43
CA LEU A 198 13.46 -0.63 5.65
C LEU A 198 13.71 0.57 6.58
N ILE A 199 14.43 0.36 7.68
CA ILE A 199 14.76 1.41 8.64
C ILE A 199 15.59 2.52 7.99
N GLU A 200 16.60 2.16 7.19
CA GLU A 200 17.43 3.14 6.47
C GLU A 200 16.62 3.95 5.46
N ALA A 201 15.69 3.32 4.73
CA ALA A 201 14.80 4.02 3.81
C ALA A 201 13.87 5.01 4.56
N ILE A 202 13.32 4.60 5.72
CA ILE A 202 12.51 5.47 6.57
C ILE A 202 13.33 6.66 7.05
N ARG A 203 14.53 6.43 7.54
CA ARG A 203 15.44 7.49 8.01
C ARG A 203 15.79 8.47 6.90
N GLU A 204 16.08 7.99 5.69
CA GLU A 204 16.39 8.86 4.56
C GLU A 204 15.17 9.67 4.13
N VAL A 205 13.96 9.07 4.08
CA VAL A 205 12.71 9.82 3.84
C VAL A 205 12.53 10.91 4.90
N LYS A 206 12.64 10.57 6.19
CA LYS A 206 12.50 11.54 7.30
C LYS A 206 13.54 12.65 7.25
N LYS A 207 14.75 12.34 6.83
CA LYS A 207 15.83 13.34 6.65
C LYS A 207 15.47 14.34 5.57
N GLN A 208 14.81 13.92 4.48
CA GLN A 208 14.46 14.77 3.33
C GLN A 208 13.19 15.59 3.56
N VAL A 209 12.18 15.02 4.24
CA VAL A 209 10.86 15.66 4.38
C VAL A 209 10.50 16.07 5.81
N GLY A 210 11.31 15.69 6.80
CA GLY A 210 11.03 16.01 8.20
C GLY A 210 9.68 15.51 8.66
N ASN A 211 8.88 16.42 9.19
CA ASN A 211 7.50 16.19 9.66
C ASN A 211 6.48 17.02 8.83
N GLU A 212 6.81 17.46 7.64
CA GLU A 212 5.90 18.27 6.81
C GLU A 212 4.65 17.47 6.44
N VAL A 213 4.82 16.18 6.10
CA VAL A 213 3.72 15.25 5.84
C VAL A 213 3.90 13.97 6.64
N PRO A 214 2.82 13.27 7.01
CA PRO A 214 2.94 12.01 7.70
C PRO A 214 3.50 10.91 6.80
N LEU A 215 4.33 10.06 7.39
CA LEU A 215 4.85 8.85 6.77
C LEU A 215 4.15 7.63 7.37
N GLY A 216 3.51 6.82 6.52
CA GLY A 216 2.98 5.51 6.85
C GLY A 216 3.86 4.39 6.33
N VAL A 217 3.73 3.22 6.93
CA VAL A 217 4.33 1.97 6.43
C VAL A 217 3.23 0.93 6.25
N LYS A 218 3.14 0.41 5.03
CA LYS A 218 2.33 -0.78 4.77
C LYS A 218 3.21 -2.00 4.93
N LEU A 219 2.81 -2.92 5.80
CA LEU A 219 3.55 -4.15 6.09
C LEU A 219 2.63 -5.37 6.10
N ASN A 220 3.20 -6.55 5.87
CA ASN A 220 2.50 -7.80 6.11
C ASN A 220 2.47 -8.08 7.62
N GLY A 221 1.28 -8.38 8.15
CA GLY A 221 1.15 -9.00 9.46
C GLY A 221 1.64 -10.44 9.44
N GLU A 222 1.46 -11.12 8.30
CA GLU A 222 1.88 -12.50 8.08
C GLU A 222 1.97 -12.81 6.57
N ASP A 223 2.96 -13.59 6.15
CA ASP A 223 3.12 -13.99 4.74
C ASP A 223 2.29 -15.22 4.38
N TYR A 224 1.80 -16.00 5.36
CA TYR A 224 1.08 -17.26 5.15
C TYR A 224 1.87 -18.29 4.31
N LEU A 225 3.17 -18.34 4.52
CA LEU A 225 4.10 -19.33 3.97
C LEU A 225 4.56 -20.30 5.07
N PRO A 226 5.28 -21.40 4.73
CA PRO A 226 5.82 -22.33 5.72
C PRO A 226 6.68 -21.66 6.79
N GLU A 227 7.02 -22.46 7.82
CA GLU A 227 7.93 -22.06 8.90
C GLU A 227 9.23 -21.44 8.36
N GLY A 228 9.71 -20.38 9.02
CA GLY A 228 10.83 -19.57 8.55
C GLY A 228 10.46 -18.40 7.67
N SER A 229 9.15 -18.20 7.34
CA SER A 229 8.66 -16.99 6.70
C SER A 229 8.43 -15.86 7.70
N TRP A 230 8.02 -14.68 7.20
CA TRP A 230 7.58 -13.57 8.05
C TRP A 230 6.24 -13.89 8.71
N MET A 231 6.23 -13.84 10.05
CA MET A 231 5.08 -14.22 10.87
C MET A 231 4.55 -13.04 11.69
N LEU A 232 3.33 -13.16 12.20
CA LEU A 232 2.71 -12.13 13.04
C LEU A 232 3.57 -11.65 14.23
N PRO A 233 4.31 -12.51 14.96
CA PRO A 233 5.25 -12.05 15.99
C PRO A 233 6.33 -11.10 15.48
N ASP A 234 6.83 -11.28 14.24
CA ASP A 234 7.82 -10.39 13.63
C ASP A 234 7.22 -9.00 13.36
N ALA A 235 5.99 -8.96 12.84
CA ALA A 235 5.26 -7.71 12.63
C ALA A 235 5.01 -6.98 13.96
N CYS A 236 4.62 -7.69 15.01
CA CYS A 236 4.45 -7.15 16.36
C CYS A 236 5.76 -6.61 16.94
N ARG A 237 6.90 -7.29 16.68
CA ARG A 237 8.24 -6.84 17.09
C ARG A 237 8.70 -5.61 16.32
N LEU A 238 8.36 -5.52 15.02
CA LEU A 238 8.76 -4.40 14.16
C LEU A 238 7.96 -3.13 14.48
N ALA A 239 6.68 -3.22 14.80
CA ALA A 239 5.78 -2.06 14.97
C ALA A 239 6.33 -0.97 15.94
N PRO A 240 6.79 -1.27 17.19
CA PRO A 240 7.35 -0.27 18.07
C PRO A 240 8.69 0.30 17.60
N LEU A 241 9.42 -0.42 16.73
CA LEU A 241 10.66 0.10 16.14
C LEU A 241 10.35 1.13 15.05
N LEU A 242 9.32 0.89 14.23
CA LEU A 242 8.85 1.86 13.24
C LEU A 242 8.33 3.15 13.91
N GLU A 243 7.64 3.03 15.05
CA GLU A 243 7.22 4.16 15.85
C GLU A 243 8.41 5.01 16.32
N LYS A 244 9.47 4.38 16.81
CA LYS A 244 10.72 5.06 17.21
C LYS A 244 11.43 5.78 16.06
N GLU A 245 11.31 5.25 14.83
CA GLU A 245 11.87 5.89 13.63
C GLU A 245 10.99 7.04 13.11
N GLY A 246 9.90 7.38 13.80
CA GLY A 246 9.03 8.51 13.45
C GLY A 246 8.02 8.22 12.36
N VAL A 247 7.65 6.96 12.15
CA VAL A 247 6.47 6.56 11.36
C VAL A 247 5.22 7.06 12.07
N HIS A 248 4.18 7.46 11.33
CA HIS A 248 2.97 8.06 11.87
C HIS A 248 1.73 7.15 11.81
N CYS A 249 1.74 6.11 11.00
CA CYS A 249 0.70 5.07 11.00
C CYS A 249 1.20 3.77 10.36
N LEU A 250 0.52 2.67 10.65
CA LEU A 250 0.76 1.38 10.05
C LEU A 250 -0.47 0.91 9.27
N HIS A 251 -0.24 0.35 8.08
CA HIS A 251 -1.23 -0.28 7.23
C HIS A 251 -0.94 -1.78 7.20
N VAL A 252 -1.70 -2.57 7.96
CA VAL A 252 -1.44 -4.00 8.13
C VAL A 252 -2.20 -4.82 7.09
N SER A 253 -1.45 -5.42 6.19
CA SER A 253 -1.91 -6.37 5.17
C SER A 253 -1.39 -7.77 5.45
N ALA A 254 -1.46 -8.69 4.52
CA ALA A 254 -0.85 -10.01 4.61
C ALA A 254 -0.81 -10.70 3.25
N GLY A 255 -0.09 -11.84 3.22
CA GLY A 255 0.06 -12.67 2.04
C GLY A 255 1.05 -12.12 1.03
N VAL A 256 1.62 -13.03 0.29
CA VAL A 256 2.61 -12.80 -0.78
C VAL A 256 2.23 -13.64 -2.00
N LEU A 257 2.92 -13.47 -3.14
CA LEU A 257 2.62 -14.24 -4.36
C LEU A 257 2.67 -15.76 -4.13
N GLY A 258 3.59 -16.23 -3.30
CA GLY A 258 3.69 -17.65 -2.91
C GLY A 258 2.50 -18.15 -2.06
N SER A 259 1.74 -17.26 -1.45
CA SER A 259 0.50 -17.54 -0.72
C SER A 259 -0.71 -16.82 -1.37
N TYR A 260 -0.88 -16.98 -2.67
CA TYR A 260 -1.79 -16.20 -3.53
C TYR A 260 -3.23 -16.10 -2.98
N ARG A 261 -3.76 -17.15 -2.36
CA ARG A 261 -5.05 -17.16 -1.67
C ARG A 261 -5.16 -16.01 -0.65
N TRP A 262 -4.08 -15.69 0.04
CA TRP A 262 -4.01 -14.63 1.06
C TRP A 262 -3.51 -13.31 0.49
N PHE A 263 -2.77 -13.34 -0.62
CA PHE A 263 -2.35 -12.12 -1.32
C PHE A 263 -3.55 -11.29 -1.81
N ILE A 264 -4.53 -11.96 -2.42
CA ILE A 264 -5.78 -11.35 -2.88
C ILE A 264 -6.97 -12.24 -2.46
N PRO A 265 -7.38 -12.19 -1.20
CA PRO A 265 -8.47 -13.04 -0.72
C PRO A 265 -9.77 -12.82 -1.50
N SER A 266 -10.29 -13.92 -2.06
CA SER A 266 -11.50 -13.96 -2.85
C SER A 266 -12.75 -14.11 -1.98
N MET A 267 -13.92 -14.34 -2.61
CA MET A 267 -15.20 -14.55 -1.93
C MET A 267 -15.22 -15.77 -1.01
N TYR A 268 -14.29 -16.70 -1.17
CA TYR A 268 -14.17 -17.91 -0.34
C TYR A 268 -13.49 -17.66 1.02
N GLU A 269 -12.89 -16.49 1.21
CA GLU A 269 -12.29 -16.10 2.49
C GLU A 269 -13.25 -15.20 3.28
N ASP A 270 -13.07 -15.15 4.60
CA ASP A 270 -13.91 -14.34 5.48
C ASP A 270 -13.80 -12.85 5.20
N GLN A 271 -14.89 -12.13 5.41
CA GLN A 271 -14.86 -10.67 5.39
C GLN A 271 -13.99 -10.17 6.56
N GLY A 272 -13.12 -9.18 6.27
CA GLY A 272 -12.20 -8.66 7.26
C GLY A 272 -11.10 -9.63 7.66
N ALA A 273 -10.70 -10.54 6.77
CA ALA A 273 -9.74 -11.63 7.02
C ALA A 273 -8.49 -11.20 7.80
N PHE A 274 -8.00 -9.97 7.61
CA PHE A 274 -6.78 -9.48 8.26
C PHE A 274 -7.01 -8.49 9.41
N VAL A 275 -8.28 -8.28 9.81
CA VAL A 275 -8.60 -7.39 10.94
C VAL A 275 -7.99 -7.90 12.25
N GLY A 276 -7.94 -9.24 12.42
CA GLY A 276 -7.27 -9.87 13.57
C GLY A 276 -5.78 -9.57 13.65
N LEU A 277 -5.07 -9.53 12.51
CA LEU A 277 -3.65 -9.17 12.43
C LEU A 277 -3.45 -7.71 12.86
N SER A 278 -4.25 -6.79 12.30
CA SER A 278 -4.22 -5.37 12.69
C SER A 278 -4.46 -5.17 14.18
N ALA A 279 -5.48 -5.86 14.73
CA ALA A 279 -5.82 -5.79 16.15
C ALA A 279 -4.70 -6.34 17.06
N MET A 280 -3.94 -7.33 16.59
CA MET A 280 -2.81 -7.86 17.34
C MET A 280 -1.62 -6.89 17.29
N VAL A 281 -1.22 -6.41 16.11
CA VAL A 281 -0.12 -5.44 15.95
C VAL A 281 -0.40 -4.17 16.77
N LYS A 282 -1.66 -3.71 16.82
CA LYS A 282 -2.09 -2.54 17.61
C LYS A 282 -1.75 -2.63 19.10
N LYS A 283 -1.60 -3.81 19.66
CA LYS A 283 -1.24 -4.00 21.08
C LYS A 283 0.24 -3.67 21.38
N PHE A 284 1.06 -3.54 20.35
CA PHE A 284 2.51 -3.34 20.46
C PHE A 284 2.97 -1.93 20.06
N THR A 285 2.06 -1.05 19.63
CA THR A 285 2.39 0.32 19.22
C THR A 285 1.25 1.29 19.56
N SER A 286 1.58 2.55 19.75
CA SER A 286 0.59 3.64 19.88
C SER A 286 0.19 4.25 18.53
N LEU A 287 0.83 3.84 17.44
CA LEU A 287 0.53 4.35 16.10
C LEU A 287 -0.91 4.05 15.68
N PRO A 288 -1.59 4.97 14.98
CA PRO A 288 -2.84 4.66 14.30
C PRO A 288 -2.67 3.49 13.32
N LEU A 289 -3.58 2.51 13.39
CA LEU A 289 -3.60 1.32 12.53
C LEU A 289 -4.68 1.42 11.47
N MET A 290 -4.31 1.08 10.23
CA MET A 290 -5.23 0.94 9.10
C MET A 290 -5.41 -0.56 8.80
N ALA A 291 -6.64 -1.07 9.00
CA ALA A 291 -7.01 -2.43 8.62
C ALA A 291 -7.49 -2.49 7.17
N VAL A 292 -7.15 -3.57 6.49
CA VAL A 292 -7.48 -3.79 5.08
C VAL A 292 -7.95 -5.22 4.86
N VAL A 293 -8.42 -5.46 3.66
CA VAL A 293 -8.80 -6.73 3.07
C VAL A 293 -10.20 -7.20 3.45
N ARG A 294 -11.02 -7.32 2.39
CA ARG A 294 -12.42 -7.76 2.43
C ARG A 294 -13.31 -6.97 3.39
N ILE A 295 -12.96 -5.72 3.69
CA ILE A 295 -13.85 -4.74 4.32
C ILE A 295 -14.63 -4.09 3.18
N LYS A 296 -15.84 -4.60 2.90
CA LYS A 296 -16.67 -4.17 1.77
C LYS A 296 -17.93 -3.40 2.17
N ASP A 297 -18.22 -3.39 3.46
CA ASP A 297 -19.44 -2.86 4.04
C ASP A 297 -19.09 -1.76 5.05
N PRO A 298 -19.62 -0.54 4.90
CA PRO A 298 -19.39 0.56 5.85
C PRO A 298 -19.84 0.25 7.27
N ALA A 299 -20.89 -0.55 7.48
CA ALA A 299 -21.32 -0.95 8.83
C ALA A 299 -20.29 -1.89 9.49
N MET A 300 -19.65 -2.78 8.72
CA MET A 300 -18.53 -3.56 9.19
C MET A 300 -17.32 -2.67 9.53
N ALA A 301 -17.02 -1.70 8.67
CA ALA A 301 -15.94 -0.74 8.88
C ALA A 301 -16.13 0.05 10.20
N ASP A 302 -17.35 0.52 10.46
CA ASP A 302 -17.70 1.22 11.71
C ASP A 302 -17.51 0.32 12.94
N ARG A 303 -17.93 -0.95 12.87
CA ARG A 303 -17.71 -1.92 13.96
C ARG A 303 -16.25 -2.19 14.25
N ILE A 304 -15.40 -2.33 13.23
CA ILE A 304 -13.95 -2.54 13.40
C ILE A 304 -13.33 -1.41 14.22
N ILE A 305 -13.70 -0.16 13.91
CA ILE A 305 -13.21 1.01 14.62
C ILE A 305 -13.81 1.09 16.02
N LYS A 306 -15.13 0.89 16.16
CA LYS A 306 -15.83 0.86 17.45
C LYS A 306 -15.22 -0.13 18.43
N GLU A 307 -14.85 -1.31 17.95
CA GLU A 307 -14.24 -2.39 18.74
C GLU A 307 -12.75 -2.15 19.02
N GLY A 308 -12.17 -1.05 18.54
CA GLY A 308 -10.76 -0.72 18.73
C GLY A 308 -9.78 -1.66 18.02
N LYS A 309 -10.24 -2.41 17.02
CA LYS A 309 -9.40 -3.34 16.24
C LYS A 309 -8.48 -2.62 15.25
N ALA A 310 -8.91 -1.45 14.78
CA ALA A 310 -8.12 -0.52 13.98
C ALA A 310 -8.62 0.91 14.19
N ASP A 311 -7.88 1.89 13.73
CA ASP A 311 -8.24 3.32 13.83
C ASP A 311 -8.80 3.85 12.51
N MET A 312 -8.43 3.20 11.40
CA MET A 312 -8.89 3.48 10.04
C MET A 312 -9.16 2.17 9.30
N VAL A 313 -9.93 2.26 8.24
CA VAL A 313 -10.24 1.13 7.36
C VAL A 313 -9.92 1.46 5.91
N ALA A 314 -9.24 0.53 5.25
CA ALA A 314 -8.90 0.62 3.84
C ALA A 314 -9.86 -0.26 3.01
N MET A 315 -10.69 0.37 2.18
CA MET A 315 -11.77 -0.27 1.43
C MET A 315 -11.48 -0.29 -0.08
N GLY A 316 -10.44 -1.02 -0.53
CA GLY A 316 -9.98 -0.98 -1.92
C GLY A 316 -11.04 -1.40 -2.95
N ARG A 317 -11.32 -2.69 -3.04
CA ARG A 317 -12.29 -3.25 -4.02
C ARG A 317 -13.71 -2.71 -3.86
N ALA A 318 -14.07 -2.26 -2.66
CA ALA A 318 -15.35 -1.61 -2.43
C ALA A 318 -15.47 -0.27 -3.17
N HIS A 319 -14.40 0.55 -3.20
CA HIS A 319 -14.34 1.77 -4.01
C HIS A 319 -14.26 1.51 -5.52
N ILE A 320 -13.80 0.33 -5.95
CA ILE A 320 -13.87 -0.07 -7.36
C ILE A 320 -15.33 -0.36 -7.73
N ALA A 321 -16.01 -1.15 -6.90
CA ALA A 321 -17.39 -1.56 -7.14
C ALA A 321 -18.38 -0.39 -7.06
N ASP A 322 -18.15 0.53 -6.11
CA ASP A 322 -19.00 1.71 -5.92
C ASP A 322 -18.14 2.94 -5.56
N PRO A 323 -17.89 3.85 -6.52
CA PRO A 323 -17.13 5.08 -6.25
C PRO A 323 -17.83 6.02 -5.25
N GLU A 324 -19.14 5.91 -5.10
CA GLU A 324 -19.94 6.74 -4.20
C GLU A 324 -20.15 6.12 -2.80
N ILE A 325 -19.47 5.04 -2.49
CA ILE A 325 -19.70 4.25 -1.26
C ILE A 325 -19.67 5.08 0.02
N VAL A 326 -18.75 6.06 0.12
CA VAL A 326 -18.62 6.90 1.33
C VAL A 326 -19.76 7.88 1.45
N GLU A 327 -20.16 8.52 0.37
CA GLU A 327 -21.27 9.47 0.36
C GLU A 327 -22.62 8.76 0.61
N LYS A 328 -22.85 7.61 -0.02
CA LYS A 328 -24.02 6.75 0.26
C LYS A 328 -24.08 6.34 1.72
N ALA A 329 -22.95 5.91 2.29
CA ALA A 329 -22.86 5.56 3.69
C ALA A 329 -23.16 6.75 4.61
N ARG A 330 -22.62 7.94 4.30
CA ARG A 330 -22.80 9.18 5.08
C ARG A 330 -24.26 9.61 5.14
N ARG A 331 -24.99 9.52 4.02
CA ARG A 331 -26.43 9.87 3.97
C ARG A 331 -27.37 8.76 4.46
N GLY A 332 -26.83 7.62 4.94
CA GLY A 332 -27.64 6.49 5.43
C GLY A 332 -28.16 5.57 4.32
N GLY A 333 -27.76 5.77 3.06
CA GLY A 333 -28.18 4.97 1.90
C GLY A 333 -27.39 3.67 1.75
N LEU A 334 -27.25 2.87 2.80
CA LEU A 334 -26.49 1.63 2.76
C LEU A 334 -27.05 0.61 1.75
N ALA A 335 -28.37 0.62 1.54
CA ALA A 335 -29.02 -0.26 0.56
C ALA A 335 -28.71 0.11 -0.89
N ASP A 336 -28.27 1.35 -1.14
CA ASP A 336 -27.94 1.86 -2.48
C ASP A 336 -26.50 1.51 -2.89
N ILE A 337 -25.71 0.97 -1.98
CA ILE A 337 -24.30 0.63 -2.22
C ILE A 337 -24.22 -0.63 -3.06
N ARG A 338 -23.49 -0.56 -4.18
CA ARG A 338 -23.14 -1.73 -4.99
C ARG A 338 -22.04 -2.54 -4.27
N PRO A 339 -22.33 -3.76 -3.79
CA PRO A 339 -21.35 -4.52 -3.02
C PRO A 339 -20.27 -5.11 -3.94
N CYS A 340 -19.04 -5.08 -3.49
CA CYS A 340 -17.98 -5.89 -4.09
C CYS A 340 -18.26 -7.38 -3.82
N LEU A 341 -18.41 -8.18 -4.87
CA LEU A 341 -18.63 -9.62 -4.76
C LEU A 341 -17.38 -10.39 -4.33
N ALA A 342 -16.20 -9.80 -4.55
CA ALA A 342 -14.89 -10.41 -4.33
C ALA A 342 -14.67 -11.72 -5.12
N ASP A 343 -15.34 -11.84 -6.27
CA ASP A 343 -15.10 -12.92 -7.25
C ASP A 343 -13.77 -12.74 -7.98
N CYS A 344 -13.17 -11.56 -7.85
CA CYS A 344 -11.88 -11.16 -8.42
C CYS A 344 -11.82 -11.09 -9.96
N ARG A 345 -12.88 -11.42 -10.68
CA ARG A 345 -12.93 -11.39 -12.15
C ARG A 345 -12.93 -9.98 -12.72
N GLY A 346 -13.61 -9.05 -12.04
CA GLY A 346 -13.76 -7.67 -12.51
C GLY A 346 -12.63 -6.72 -12.11
N CYS A 347 -11.67 -7.13 -11.30
CA CYS A 347 -10.60 -6.23 -10.83
C CYS A 347 -9.20 -6.79 -10.98
N ILE A 348 -8.99 -8.10 -10.83
CA ILE A 348 -7.66 -8.71 -10.93
C ILE A 348 -7.37 -9.16 -12.35
N ASP A 349 -8.31 -9.88 -12.98
CA ASP A 349 -8.15 -10.30 -14.36
C ASP A 349 -7.98 -9.11 -15.31
N PRO A 350 -8.78 -8.00 -15.24
CA PRO A 350 -8.56 -6.83 -16.07
C PRO A 350 -7.38 -5.95 -15.64
N VAL A 351 -6.94 -6.01 -14.39
CA VAL A 351 -5.66 -5.37 -13.99
C VAL A 351 -4.49 -6.07 -14.66
N SER A 352 -4.63 -7.36 -14.89
CA SER A 352 -3.69 -8.17 -15.68
C SER A 352 -3.92 -8.00 -17.19
N TYR A 353 -5.16 -7.70 -17.61
CA TYR A 353 -5.59 -7.63 -19.02
C TYR A 353 -6.49 -6.41 -19.22
N THR A 354 -6.01 -5.38 -19.75
CA THR A 354 -6.51 -4.08 -20.19
C THR A 354 -8.02 -3.90 -20.58
N HIS A 355 -8.96 -4.70 -20.11
CA HIS A 355 -10.37 -4.68 -20.53
C HIS A 355 -11.36 -4.47 -19.39
N LEU A 356 -11.09 -3.55 -18.46
CA LEU A 356 -12.19 -2.95 -17.71
C LEU A 356 -12.92 -1.97 -18.63
N THR A 357 -13.92 -2.44 -19.33
CA THR A 357 -15.00 -1.55 -19.73
C THR A 357 -15.65 -1.08 -18.43
N LEU A 358 -15.35 0.14 -18.03
CA LEU A 358 -16.17 0.85 -17.06
C LEU A 358 -17.60 0.77 -17.59
N PRO A 359 -18.62 0.47 -16.75
CA PRO A 359 -19.98 0.64 -17.18
C PRO A 359 -20.10 2.09 -17.63
N THR A 360 -20.15 2.30 -18.93
CA THR A 360 -20.61 3.52 -19.56
C THR A 360 -22.10 3.54 -19.30
N ASN A 361 -22.50 4.21 -18.21
CA ASN A 361 -23.80 4.89 -18.10
C ASN A 361 -23.80 5.73 -16.83
#